data_d46b2c9f02952417db7e1bcf17be4a07
#
_entry.id   d46b2c9f02952417db7e1bcf17be4a07
#
_cell.length_a   1.000
_cell.length_b   1.000
_cell.length_c   1.000
_cell.angle_alpha   90.00
_cell.angle_beta   90.00
_cell.angle_gamma   90.00
#
_symmetry.space_group_name_H-M   'P 1'
#
loop_
_entity.id
_entity.type
_entity.pdbx_description
1 polymer ?
#
loop_
_entity_poly.entity_id
_entity_poly.type
_entity_poly.pdbx_seq_one_letter_code
_entity_poly.pdbx_strand_id
1 'polypeptide(L)'
;MRRCALCAFFLLAVVPLAAQTVEDTTPRHFYQRHIAKEREAFVFPFLRENDVVWEQMIWRTIDIREKFNHFFYYPTERRGVEGRRNFAYVVWDAVVAGEIPIYEDDELKIPLDNEAFVERFTRADTIILEIVDDDENYEYKTVLVPKEFLSDEMLQIRLKESWYIDKQVTEQNIRILSLCLTKELYKEHDGDLDYIGTAEMFWIPMQSPQVRRLMVRNEATWEQNIAHQPSWEDIFINRMFNSYITRFSNRFNRSILDYLTGTEAIWESERIESELLDISQDMWEY
;
A
#
# COMPACT_ATOMS: atom_id res chain seq x y z
N MET A 1 -14.65 -67.51 -51.86
CA MET A 1 -14.89 -66.08 -52.08
C MET A 1 -15.08 -65.40 -50.74
N ARG A 2 -14.07 -64.86 -50.18
CA ARG A 2 -14.12 -64.14 -48.87
C ARG A 2 -13.71 -62.65 -49.14
N ARG A 3 -14.64 -61.72 -48.96
CA ARG A 3 -14.40 -60.26 -49.09
C ARG A 3 -13.97 -59.78 -47.69
N CYS A 4 -12.74 -59.38 -47.57
CA CYS A 4 -12.23 -58.62 -46.42
C CYS A 4 -12.66 -57.16 -46.58
N ALA A 5 -13.48 -56.63 -45.69
CA ALA A 5 -13.75 -55.21 -45.56
C ALA A 5 -12.69 -54.60 -44.64
N LEU A 6 -11.89 -53.73 -45.21
CA LEU A 6 -10.92 -52.90 -44.47
C LEU A 6 -11.69 -51.67 -43.93
N CYS A 7 -11.91 -51.66 -42.61
CA CYS A 7 -12.36 -50.44 -41.92
C CYS A 7 -11.16 -49.53 -41.67
N ALA A 8 -11.07 -48.48 -42.44
CA ALA A 8 -10.13 -47.39 -42.20
C ALA A 8 -10.64 -46.50 -41.03
N PHE A 9 -10.01 -46.60 -39.89
CA PHE A 9 -10.27 -45.74 -38.73
C PHE A 9 -9.55 -44.43 -38.93
N PHE A 10 -10.28 -43.39 -39.31
CA PHE A 10 -9.76 -42.03 -39.42
C PHE A 10 -9.67 -41.42 -38.02
N LEU A 11 -8.49 -41.44 -37.42
CA LEU A 11 -8.20 -40.80 -36.16
C LEU A 11 -8.10 -39.28 -36.44
N LEU A 12 -9.16 -38.54 -36.13
CA LEU A 12 -9.14 -37.06 -36.12
C LEU A 12 -8.30 -36.62 -34.92
N ALA A 13 -7.05 -36.30 -35.15
CA ALA A 13 -6.21 -35.62 -34.19
C ALA A 13 -6.73 -34.19 -34.02
N VAL A 14 -7.49 -33.94 -32.93
CA VAL A 14 -7.81 -32.57 -32.50
C VAL A 14 -6.53 -31.96 -31.94
N VAL A 15 -5.83 -31.19 -32.76
CA VAL A 15 -4.74 -30.37 -32.30
C VAL A 15 -5.36 -29.21 -31.52
N PRO A 16 -5.11 -29.05 -30.20
CA PRO A 16 -5.54 -27.86 -29.51
C PRO A 16 -4.84 -26.65 -30.16
N LEU A 17 -5.61 -25.79 -30.79
CA LEU A 17 -5.16 -24.48 -31.19
C LEU A 17 -4.86 -23.70 -29.91
N ALA A 18 -3.61 -23.77 -29.43
CA ALA A 18 -3.15 -22.85 -28.42
C ALA A 18 -3.26 -21.46 -29.05
N ALA A 19 -4.26 -20.71 -28.63
CA ALA A 19 -4.33 -19.29 -28.93
C ALA A 19 -3.05 -18.67 -28.35
N GLN A 20 -2.08 -18.43 -29.24
CA GLN A 20 -0.95 -17.59 -28.89
C GLN A 20 -1.55 -16.24 -28.58
N THR A 21 -1.59 -15.88 -27.31
CA THR A 21 -1.72 -14.48 -26.92
C THR A 21 -0.56 -13.77 -27.62
N VAL A 22 -0.89 -13.03 -28.67
CA VAL A 22 0.05 -12.10 -29.28
C VAL A 22 0.41 -11.13 -28.18
N GLU A 23 1.47 -11.41 -27.45
CA GLU A 23 2.11 -10.39 -26.63
C GLU A 23 2.44 -9.27 -27.61
N ASP A 24 1.94 -8.08 -27.31
CA ASP A 24 2.17 -6.88 -28.09
C ASP A 24 3.69 -6.60 -28.05
N THR A 25 4.41 -7.20 -28.98
CA THR A 25 5.87 -7.13 -29.10
C THR A 25 6.35 -5.84 -29.73
N THR A 26 5.46 -4.87 -29.94
CA THR A 26 5.90 -3.54 -30.38
C THR A 26 6.71 -2.89 -29.27
N PRO A 27 8.01 -2.68 -29.47
CA PRO A 27 8.83 -2.07 -28.44
C PRO A 27 8.36 -0.63 -28.22
N ARG A 28 7.75 -0.38 -27.08
CA ARG A 28 7.31 0.98 -26.65
C ARG A 28 8.50 1.89 -26.37
N HIS A 29 9.70 1.28 -26.15
CA HIS A 29 10.95 1.96 -25.86
C HIS A 29 12.04 1.46 -26.80
N PHE A 30 13.06 2.28 -27.05
CA PHE A 30 14.23 1.90 -27.86
C PHE A 30 15.17 0.91 -27.16
N TYR A 31 14.86 0.51 -25.92
CA TYR A 31 15.59 -0.45 -25.12
C TYR A 31 14.65 -1.48 -24.48
N GLN A 32 15.15 -2.65 -24.17
CA GLN A 32 14.42 -3.66 -23.41
C GLN A 32 14.39 -3.28 -21.92
N ARG A 33 13.19 -3.17 -21.36
CA ARG A 33 13.02 -2.99 -19.91
C ARG A 33 13.04 -4.35 -19.22
N HIS A 34 13.83 -4.45 -18.16
CA HIS A 34 13.69 -5.56 -17.21
C HIS A 34 12.43 -5.35 -16.38
N ILE A 35 11.57 -6.36 -16.37
CA ILE A 35 10.31 -6.30 -15.63
C ILE A 35 10.61 -6.56 -14.16
N ALA A 36 10.21 -5.66 -13.26
CA ALA A 36 10.39 -5.77 -11.80
C ALA A 36 9.80 -7.06 -11.20
N LYS A 37 8.89 -7.73 -11.92
CA LYS A 37 8.23 -8.97 -11.48
C LYS A 37 9.19 -10.14 -11.20
N GLU A 38 10.39 -10.15 -11.78
CA GLU A 38 11.40 -11.18 -11.60
C GLU A 38 12.41 -10.84 -10.49
N ARG A 39 12.32 -9.63 -9.94
CA ARG A 39 13.24 -9.18 -8.90
C ARG A 39 12.90 -9.83 -7.57
N GLU A 40 13.93 -10.28 -6.84
CA GLU A 40 13.80 -10.76 -5.48
C GLU A 40 13.77 -9.60 -4.49
N ALA A 41 13.00 -9.78 -3.39
CA ALA A 41 12.94 -8.81 -2.31
C ALA A 41 14.31 -8.68 -1.62
N PHE A 42 14.63 -7.45 -1.22
CA PHE A 42 15.87 -7.17 -0.49
C PHE A 42 15.94 -7.99 0.81
N VAL A 43 17.03 -8.68 1.05
CA VAL A 43 17.23 -9.48 2.26
C VAL A 43 17.95 -8.62 3.31
N PHE A 44 17.22 -8.26 4.38
CA PHE A 44 17.87 -7.58 5.49
C PHE A 44 18.88 -8.51 6.19
N PRO A 45 20.04 -7.99 6.60
CA PRO A 45 21.00 -8.78 7.37
C PRO A 45 20.37 -9.24 8.69
N PHE A 46 20.77 -10.43 9.12
CA PHE A 46 20.35 -10.96 10.42
C PHE A 46 21.01 -10.13 11.54
N LEU A 47 20.19 -9.61 12.43
CA LEU A 47 20.61 -8.81 13.58
C LEU A 47 20.32 -9.59 14.86
N ARG A 48 21.32 -9.72 15.75
CA ARG A 48 21.16 -10.33 17.05
C ARG A 48 20.73 -9.25 18.06
N GLU A 49 19.91 -9.61 19.01
CA GLU A 49 19.48 -8.71 20.07
C GLU A 49 20.66 -8.05 20.82
N ASN A 50 21.72 -8.80 21.07
CA ASN A 50 22.95 -8.31 21.73
C ASN A 50 23.79 -7.35 20.89
N ASP A 51 23.52 -7.25 19.60
CA ASP A 51 24.22 -6.34 18.67
C ASP A 51 23.50 -5.00 18.57
N VAL A 52 22.25 -4.88 19.07
CA VAL A 52 21.49 -3.64 19.14
C VAL A 52 21.93 -2.84 20.35
N VAL A 53 22.63 -1.74 20.13
CA VAL A 53 23.12 -0.85 21.21
C VAL A 53 22.05 0.15 21.63
N TRP A 54 21.27 0.62 20.67
CA TRP A 54 20.22 1.61 20.84
C TRP A 54 19.09 1.33 19.88
N GLU A 55 17.86 1.52 20.33
CA GLU A 55 16.65 1.38 19.53
C GLU A 55 15.59 2.38 19.95
N GLN A 56 14.93 3.00 18.98
CA GLN A 56 13.82 3.91 19.17
C GLN A 56 12.70 3.57 18.17
N MET A 57 11.48 3.41 18.69
CA MET A 57 10.30 3.26 17.86
C MET A 57 9.75 4.62 17.48
N ILE A 58 9.48 4.83 16.19
CA ILE A 58 9.00 6.09 15.63
C ILE A 58 7.79 5.82 14.76
N TRP A 59 6.78 6.65 14.91
CA TRP A 59 5.61 6.65 14.04
C TRP A 59 5.64 7.90 13.19
N ARG A 60 5.54 7.70 11.89
CA ARG A 60 5.53 8.77 10.90
C ARG A 60 4.25 8.72 10.07
N THR A 61 3.87 9.87 9.56
CA THR A 61 2.75 9.98 8.63
C THR A 61 3.27 10.57 7.32
N ILE A 62 2.95 9.89 6.22
CA ILE A 62 3.13 10.35 4.86
C ILE A 62 1.81 10.99 4.45
N ASP A 63 1.81 12.30 4.14
CA ASP A 63 0.66 12.97 3.56
C ASP A 63 0.75 12.89 2.04
N ILE A 64 -0.21 12.20 1.42
CA ILE A 64 -0.24 11.97 -0.03
C ILE A 64 -0.56 13.27 -0.80
N ARG A 65 -1.15 14.29 -0.14
CA ARG A 65 -1.45 15.58 -0.75
C ARG A 65 -0.19 16.42 -1.00
N GLU A 66 0.90 16.09 -0.36
CA GLU A 66 2.18 16.74 -0.64
C GLU A 66 2.66 16.40 -2.06
N LYS A 67 3.08 17.41 -2.80
CA LYS A 67 3.51 17.25 -4.20
C LYS A 67 4.59 16.17 -4.38
N PHE A 68 5.51 16.05 -3.44
CA PHE A 68 6.56 15.03 -3.49
C PHE A 68 6.01 13.61 -3.38
N ASN A 69 4.89 13.43 -2.68
CA ASN A 69 4.26 12.14 -2.42
C ASN A 69 3.17 11.76 -3.45
N HIS A 70 2.94 12.57 -4.47
CA HIS A 70 1.87 12.34 -5.45
C HIS A 70 1.96 11.00 -6.18
N PHE A 71 3.13 10.38 -6.26
CA PHE A 71 3.29 9.05 -6.87
C PHE A 71 2.57 7.93 -6.08
N PHE A 72 2.22 8.14 -4.80
CA PHE A 72 1.36 7.23 -4.04
C PHE A 72 -0.09 7.29 -4.52
N TYR A 73 -0.53 8.46 -5.00
CA TYR A 73 -1.90 8.74 -5.41
C TYR A 73 -2.13 8.42 -6.89
N TYR A 74 -1.18 8.78 -7.76
CA TYR A 74 -1.30 8.58 -9.18
C TYR A 74 -0.72 7.23 -9.64
N PRO A 75 -1.32 6.61 -10.67
CA PRO A 75 -2.53 7.01 -11.40
C PRO A 75 -3.80 6.72 -10.60
N THR A 76 -4.83 7.57 -10.75
CA THR A 76 -6.13 7.40 -10.07
C THR A 76 -6.98 6.29 -10.68
N GLU A 77 -6.69 5.92 -11.93
CA GLU A 77 -7.39 4.82 -12.59
C GLU A 77 -7.01 3.46 -11.99
N ARG A 78 -8.01 2.65 -11.63
CA ARG A 78 -7.80 1.31 -11.06
C ARG A 78 -6.96 0.39 -11.95
N ARG A 79 -7.06 0.53 -13.28
CA ARG A 79 -6.23 -0.22 -14.24
C ARG A 79 -4.77 0.23 -14.25
N GLY A 80 -4.52 1.45 -13.79
CA GLY A 80 -3.21 2.06 -13.85
C GLY A 80 -2.75 2.40 -15.27
N VAL A 81 -1.53 2.90 -15.38
CA VAL A 81 -0.89 3.27 -16.63
C VAL A 81 0.30 2.34 -16.87
N GLU A 82 0.35 1.69 -18.03
CA GLU A 82 1.43 0.73 -18.37
C GLU A 82 1.64 -0.39 -17.35
N GLY A 83 0.56 -0.82 -16.68
CA GLY A 83 0.61 -1.86 -15.65
C GLY A 83 1.06 -1.37 -14.27
N ARG A 84 1.38 -0.08 -14.12
CA ARG A 84 1.67 0.57 -12.84
C ARG A 84 0.39 1.15 -12.25
N ARG A 85 0.15 0.83 -10.99
CA ARG A 85 -1.04 1.28 -10.25
C ARG A 85 -0.60 2.04 -9.01
N ASN A 86 -1.48 2.88 -8.49
CA ASN A 86 -1.19 3.56 -7.24
C ASN A 86 -1.08 2.57 -6.07
N PHE A 87 -0.43 3.02 -5.01
CA PHE A 87 -0.14 2.19 -3.84
C PHE A 87 -1.40 1.62 -3.18
N ALA A 88 -2.43 2.44 -3.06
CA ALA A 88 -3.68 2.06 -2.40
C ALA A 88 -4.37 0.89 -3.11
N TYR A 89 -4.47 0.93 -4.44
CA TYR A 89 -5.06 -0.18 -5.21
C TYR A 89 -4.20 -1.44 -5.18
N VAL A 90 -2.87 -1.30 -5.19
CA VAL A 90 -1.97 -2.47 -5.09
C VAL A 90 -2.19 -3.20 -3.78
N VAL A 91 -2.25 -2.46 -2.66
CA VAL A 91 -2.47 -3.04 -1.34
C VAL A 91 -3.90 -3.58 -1.20
N TRP A 92 -4.90 -2.81 -1.62
CA TRP A 92 -6.29 -3.23 -1.53
C TRP A 92 -6.58 -4.54 -2.29
N ASP A 93 -6.12 -4.63 -3.54
CA ASP A 93 -6.34 -5.84 -4.34
C ASP A 93 -5.65 -7.06 -3.73
N ALA A 94 -4.47 -6.89 -3.10
CA ALA A 94 -3.79 -7.96 -2.39
C ALA A 94 -4.55 -8.38 -1.10
N VAL A 95 -5.21 -7.44 -0.40
CA VAL A 95 -6.08 -7.74 0.74
C VAL A 95 -7.31 -8.51 0.29
N VAL A 96 -7.97 -8.06 -0.79
CA VAL A 96 -9.14 -8.75 -1.36
C VAL A 96 -8.79 -10.17 -1.83
N ALA A 97 -7.61 -10.34 -2.41
CA ALA A 97 -7.12 -11.66 -2.84
C ALA A 97 -6.63 -12.55 -1.68
N GLY A 98 -6.55 -12.02 -0.44
CA GLY A 98 -6.01 -12.75 0.71
C GLY A 98 -4.51 -13.05 0.62
N GLU A 99 -3.77 -12.31 -0.24
CA GLU A 99 -2.34 -12.54 -0.46
C GLU A 99 -1.47 -12.04 0.69
N ILE A 100 -1.94 -11.04 1.43
CA ILE A 100 -1.21 -10.42 2.54
C ILE A 100 -2.01 -10.48 3.84
N PRO A 101 -1.35 -10.72 4.98
CA PRO A 101 -2.00 -10.65 6.28
C PRO A 101 -2.26 -9.20 6.67
N ILE A 102 -3.39 -8.95 7.32
CA ILE A 102 -3.77 -7.64 7.87
C ILE A 102 -4.04 -7.72 9.36
N TYR A 103 -3.84 -6.61 10.06
CA TYR A 103 -3.97 -6.50 11.50
C TYR A 103 -4.75 -5.24 11.89
N GLU A 104 -5.37 -5.27 13.07
CA GLU A 104 -6.10 -4.12 13.61
C GLU A 104 -5.16 -3.10 14.26
N ASP A 105 -4.06 -3.58 14.86
CA ASP A 105 -3.14 -2.78 15.68
C ASP A 105 -1.75 -2.61 15.03
N ASP A 106 -1.06 -1.55 15.41
CA ASP A 106 0.31 -1.23 14.99
C ASP A 106 1.36 -2.21 15.52
N GLU A 107 1.03 -2.97 16.59
CA GLU A 107 1.88 -4.00 17.17
C GLU A 107 1.74 -5.37 16.49
N LEU A 108 0.83 -5.49 15.51
CA LEU A 108 0.56 -6.71 14.73
C LEU A 108 0.14 -7.90 15.61
N LYS A 109 -0.59 -7.64 16.71
CA LYS A 109 -1.04 -8.67 17.66
C LYS A 109 -2.41 -9.24 17.32
N ILE A 110 -3.30 -8.41 16.77
CA ILE A 110 -4.70 -8.76 16.48
C ILE A 110 -4.85 -8.94 14.98
N PRO A 111 -4.81 -10.19 14.48
CA PRO A 111 -5.00 -10.45 13.05
C PRO A 111 -6.47 -10.19 12.67
N LEU A 112 -6.65 -9.55 11.52
CA LEU A 112 -7.95 -9.37 10.89
C LEU A 112 -8.15 -10.46 9.83
N ASP A 113 -9.38 -10.95 9.73
CA ASP A 113 -9.78 -11.81 8.62
C ASP A 113 -10.05 -10.95 7.38
N ASN A 114 -9.32 -11.24 6.30
CA ASN A 114 -9.40 -10.46 5.07
C ASN A 114 -10.82 -10.46 4.48
N GLU A 115 -11.48 -11.62 4.44
CA GLU A 115 -12.83 -11.75 3.87
C GLU A 115 -13.84 -10.93 4.69
N ALA A 116 -13.83 -11.09 6.01
CA ALA A 116 -14.71 -10.35 6.91
C ALA A 116 -14.44 -8.84 6.87
N PHE A 117 -13.17 -8.43 6.73
CA PHE A 117 -12.81 -7.02 6.60
C PHE A 117 -13.35 -6.43 5.29
N VAL A 118 -13.13 -7.11 4.16
CA VAL A 118 -13.60 -6.67 2.83
C VAL A 118 -15.13 -6.61 2.82
N GLU A 119 -15.83 -7.62 3.35
CA GLU A 119 -17.29 -7.62 3.46
C GLU A 119 -17.80 -6.42 4.28
N ARG A 120 -17.17 -6.16 5.42
CA ARG A 120 -17.50 -5.00 6.26
C ARG A 120 -17.27 -3.67 5.54
N PHE A 121 -16.18 -3.56 4.78
CA PHE A 121 -15.81 -2.33 4.07
C PHE A 121 -16.71 -2.08 2.86
N THR A 122 -17.03 -3.13 2.10
CA THR A 122 -17.86 -3.07 0.88
C THR A 122 -19.37 -3.17 1.17
N ARG A 123 -19.75 -3.17 2.46
CA ARG A 123 -21.15 -3.23 2.86
C ARG A 123 -21.94 -2.16 2.14
N ALA A 124 -23.00 -2.60 1.47
CA ALA A 124 -23.82 -1.76 0.62
C ALA A 124 -24.42 -0.58 1.39
N ASP A 125 -24.27 0.61 0.83
CA ASP A 125 -25.06 1.77 1.24
C ASP A 125 -26.46 1.67 0.62
N THR A 126 -27.46 2.05 1.39
CA THR A 126 -28.85 2.04 0.95
C THR A 126 -29.16 3.34 0.23
N ILE A 127 -29.23 3.28 -1.10
CA ILE A 127 -29.66 4.44 -1.90
C ILE A 127 -31.14 4.28 -2.22
N ILE A 128 -31.93 5.31 -1.91
CA ILE A 128 -33.32 5.39 -2.30
C ILE A 128 -33.36 6.07 -3.67
N LEU A 129 -33.71 5.31 -4.68
CA LEU A 129 -33.92 5.85 -6.02
C LEU A 129 -35.40 6.19 -6.17
N GLU A 130 -35.66 7.43 -6.54
CA GLU A 130 -36.99 7.88 -6.97
C GLU A 130 -37.16 7.53 -8.44
N ILE A 131 -38.02 6.60 -8.74
CA ILE A 131 -38.38 6.21 -10.12
C ILE A 131 -39.72 6.87 -10.42
N VAL A 132 -39.70 7.71 -11.45
CA VAL A 132 -40.94 8.30 -12.00
C VAL A 132 -41.45 7.36 -13.08
N ASP A 133 -42.61 6.77 -12.89
CA ASP A 133 -43.24 5.94 -13.92
C ASP A 133 -43.95 6.84 -14.96
N ASP A 134 -44.23 6.30 -16.15
CA ASP A 134 -44.87 7.03 -17.26
C ASP A 134 -46.23 7.66 -16.86
N ASP A 135 -46.83 7.22 -15.76
CA ASP A 135 -48.10 7.73 -15.19
C ASP A 135 -47.91 8.81 -14.09
N GLU A 136 -46.74 9.46 -14.00
CA GLU A 136 -46.37 10.45 -12.96
C GLU A 136 -46.49 9.93 -11.49
N ASN A 137 -46.47 8.62 -11.29
CA ASN A 137 -46.40 8.05 -9.96
C ASN A 137 -44.94 7.91 -9.50
N TYR A 138 -44.67 8.44 -8.31
CA TYR A 138 -43.33 8.32 -7.66
C TYR A 138 -43.23 6.99 -6.93
N GLU A 139 -42.40 6.09 -7.45
CA GLU A 139 -42.08 4.84 -6.76
C GLU A 139 -40.69 4.95 -6.15
N TYR A 140 -40.56 4.79 -4.84
CA TYR A 140 -39.28 4.80 -4.14
C TYR A 140 -38.73 3.38 -4.10
N LYS A 141 -37.69 3.13 -4.89
CA LYS A 141 -37.01 1.85 -4.89
C LYS A 141 -35.69 1.92 -4.10
N THR A 142 -35.63 1.14 -3.05
CA THR A 142 -34.39 0.97 -2.28
C THR A 142 -33.46 0.06 -3.05
N VAL A 143 -32.33 0.59 -3.49
CA VAL A 143 -31.27 -0.17 -4.16
C VAL A 143 -30.06 -0.23 -3.27
N LEU A 144 -29.59 -1.43 -3.00
CA LEU A 144 -28.32 -1.66 -2.31
C LEU A 144 -27.20 -1.53 -3.34
N VAL A 145 -26.39 -0.48 -3.20
CA VAL A 145 -25.21 -0.25 -4.04
C VAL A 145 -23.98 -0.64 -3.23
N PRO A 146 -23.23 -1.66 -3.65
CA PRO A 146 -22.01 -2.02 -2.96
C PRO A 146 -21.03 -0.83 -3.01
N LYS A 147 -20.45 -0.48 -1.88
CA LYS A 147 -19.45 0.57 -1.80
C LYS A 147 -18.16 0.06 -2.44
N GLU A 148 -17.74 0.73 -3.50
CA GLU A 148 -16.42 0.46 -4.09
C GLU A 148 -15.32 1.15 -3.30
N PHE A 149 -14.16 0.49 -3.25
CA PHE A 149 -12.96 1.11 -2.71
C PHE A 149 -12.44 2.17 -3.69
N LEU A 150 -12.34 3.39 -3.22
CA LEU A 150 -11.78 4.52 -3.96
C LEU A 150 -10.45 4.93 -3.32
N SER A 151 -9.39 5.01 -4.12
CA SER A 151 -8.08 5.46 -3.64
C SER A 151 -8.09 6.91 -3.16
N ASP A 152 -9.05 7.70 -3.64
CA ASP A 152 -9.20 9.13 -3.33
C ASP A 152 -9.57 9.39 -1.86
N GLU A 153 -10.13 8.38 -1.19
CA GLU A 153 -10.46 8.45 0.24
C GLU A 153 -9.23 8.26 1.15
N MET A 154 -8.09 7.81 0.56
CA MET A 154 -6.88 7.50 1.30
C MET A 154 -5.85 8.60 1.07
N LEU A 155 -5.75 9.51 2.02
CA LEU A 155 -4.89 10.67 1.92
C LEU A 155 -3.65 10.63 2.81
N GLN A 156 -3.56 9.64 3.69
CA GLN A 156 -2.40 9.48 4.56
C GLN A 156 -2.01 8.01 4.71
N ILE A 157 -0.71 7.79 4.88
CA ILE A 157 -0.12 6.49 5.19
C ILE A 157 0.65 6.64 6.50
N ARG A 158 0.33 5.82 7.49
CA ARG A 158 1.08 5.77 8.74
C ARG A 158 2.12 4.66 8.69
N LEU A 159 3.32 4.98 9.17
CA LEU A 159 4.44 4.05 9.28
C LEU A 159 4.82 3.89 10.74
N LYS A 160 5.16 2.67 11.14
CA LYS A 160 5.87 2.37 12.37
C LYS A 160 7.26 1.87 12.00
N GLU A 161 8.26 2.55 12.51
CA GLU A 161 9.67 2.32 12.20
C GLU A 161 10.44 1.99 13.48
N SER A 162 11.42 1.11 13.35
CA SER A 162 12.47 0.92 14.35
C SER A 162 13.74 1.56 13.82
N TRP A 163 14.26 2.52 14.58
CA TRP A 163 15.54 3.16 14.38
C TRP A 163 16.51 2.55 15.37
N TYR A 164 17.58 1.93 14.88
CA TYR A 164 18.51 1.20 15.74
C TYR A 164 19.95 1.38 15.30
N ILE A 165 20.88 1.18 16.25
CA ILE A 165 22.31 1.20 16.03
C ILE A 165 22.83 -0.22 16.18
N ASP A 166 23.46 -0.74 15.12
CA ASP A 166 24.15 -2.02 15.13
C ASP A 166 25.59 -1.81 15.60
N LYS A 167 25.96 -2.51 16.66
CA LYS A 167 27.31 -2.48 17.25
C LYS A 167 28.40 -2.90 16.25
N GLN A 168 28.09 -3.79 15.32
CA GLN A 168 29.07 -4.34 14.40
C GLN A 168 29.43 -3.39 13.28
N VAL A 169 28.44 -2.60 12.83
CA VAL A 169 28.59 -1.69 11.69
C VAL A 169 28.79 -0.25 12.16
N THR A 170 28.38 0.06 13.37
CA THR A 170 28.42 1.41 13.95
C THR A 170 27.66 2.43 13.07
N GLU A 171 26.56 1.99 12.48
CA GLU A 171 25.68 2.83 11.67
C GLU A 171 24.26 2.80 12.21
N GLN A 172 23.58 3.92 12.08
CA GLN A 172 22.14 4.00 12.35
C GLN A 172 21.37 3.42 11.18
N ASN A 173 20.53 2.45 11.48
CA ASN A 173 19.70 1.76 10.50
C ASN A 173 18.22 1.98 10.82
N ILE A 174 17.39 2.00 9.77
CA ILE A 174 15.95 2.19 9.88
C ILE A 174 15.26 0.98 9.26
N ARG A 175 14.30 0.40 10.00
CA ARG A 175 13.41 -0.65 9.48
C ARG A 175 11.96 -0.25 9.64
N ILE A 176 11.22 -0.26 8.56
CA ILE A 176 9.77 -0.11 8.61
C ILE A 176 9.20 -1.46 9.05
N LEU A 177 8.50 -1.46 10.19
CA LEU A 177 7.91 -2.66 10.78
C LEU A 177 6.50 -2.90 10.26
N SER A 178 5.68 -1.86 10.31
CA SER A 178 4.30 -1.91 9.85
C SER A 178 3.88 -0.63 9.14
N LEU A 179 2.88 -0.76 8.29
CA LEU A 179 2.29 0.32 7.51
C LEU A 179 0.78 0.26 7.61
N CYS A 180 0.14 1.40 7.79
CA CYS A 180 -1.31 1.51 7.84
C CYS A 180 -1.80 2.49 6.78
N LEU A 181 -2.85 2.09 6.08
CA LEU A 181 -3.61 2.98 5.24
C LEU A 181 -4.69 3.64 6.08
N THR A 182 -4.84 4.96 5.95
CA THR A 182 -5.84 5.71 6.70
C THR A 182 -6.89 6.29 5.77
N LYS A 183 -8.09 6.38 6.28
CA LYS A 183 -9.23 6.99 5.60
C LYS A 183 -9.68 8.23 6.35
N GLU A 184 -10.03 9.29 5.63
CA GLU A 184 -10.67 10.47 6.23
C GLU A 184 -12.13 10.17 6.60
N LEU A 185 -12.52 10.65 7.76
CA LEU A 185 -13.87 10.57 8.26
C LEU A 185 -14.54 11.94 8.15
N TYR A 186 -15.70 11.95 7.52
CA TYR A 186 -16.56 13.12 7.40
C TYR A 186 -17.90 12.84 8.07
N LYS A 187 -18.48 13.87 8.67
CA LYS A 187 -19.85 13.84 9.19
C LYS A 187 -20.67 14.84 8.40
N GLU A 188 -21.82 14.38 7.93
CA GLU A 188 -22.78 15.26 7.29
C GLU A 188 -23.55 16.04 8.35
N HIS A 189 -23.52 17.37 8.25
CA HIS A 189 -24.28 18.29 9.08
C HIS A 189 -24.90 19.36 8.17
N ASP A 190 -26.22 19.45 8.14
CA ASP A 190 -27.01 20.39 7.32
C ASP A 190 -26.65 20.42 5.81
N GLY A 191 -26.20 19.26 5.26
CA GLY A 191 -25.79 19.14 3.85
C GLY A 191 -24.33 19.50 3.57
N ASP A 192 -23.58 19.93 4.57
CA ASP A 192 -22.13 20.12 4.50
C ASP A 192 -21.41 18.93 5.13
N LEU A 193 -20.24 18.58 4.56
CA LEU A 193 -19.38 17.51 5.06
C LEU A 193 -18.28 18.11 5.95
N ASP A 194 -18.45 17.97 7.25
CA ASP A 194 -17.44 18.38 8.24
C ASP A 194 -16.41 17.28 8.44
N TYR A 195 -15.13 17.63 8.28
CA TYR A 195 -14.04 16.73 8.59
C TYR A 195 -13.94 16.48 10.10
N ILE A 196 -14.00 15.20 10.49
CA ILE A 196 -13.91 14.78 11.90
C ILE A 196 -12.50 14.32 12.27
N GLY A 197 -11.81 13.69 11.34
CA GLY A 197 -10.48 13.10 11.59
C GLY A 197 -10.12 12.01 10.59
N THR A 198 -9.05 11.29 10.89
CA THR A 198 -8.59 10.14 10.12
C THR A 198 -8.79 8.85 10.92
N ALA A 199 -9.30 7.80 10.27
CA ALA A 199 -9.38 6.46 10.84
C ALA A 199 -8.32 5.56 10.21
N GLU A 200 -7.70 4.75 11.04
CA GLU A 200 -6.86 3.65 10.59
C GLU A 200 -7.73 2.54 10.01
N MET A 201 -7.36 2.04 8.83
CA MET A 201 -8.12 0.97 8.19
C MET A 201 -7.62 -0.40 8.64
N PHE A 202 -6.36 -0.65 8.38
CA PHE A 202 -5.66 -1.88 8.75
C PHE A 202 -4.15 -1.67 8.68
N TRP A 203 -3.43 -2.46 9.45
CA TRP A 203 -1.98 -2.50 9.48
C TRP A 203 -1.46 -3.70 8.70
N ILE A 204 -0.39 -3.52 7.93
CA ILE A 204 0.31 -4.58 7.20
C ILE A 204 1.73 -4.73 7.71
N PRO A 205 2.22 -5.97 7.91
CA PRO A 205 3.58 -6.24 8.38
C PRO A 205 4.58 -6.11 7.23
N MET A 206 5.35 -5.04 7.19
CA MET A 206 6.33 -4.78 6.11
C MET A 206 7.47 -5.81 6.07
N GLN A 207 7.70 -6.53 7.17
CA GLN A 207 8.71 -7.60 7.24
C GLN A 207 8.21 -8.95 6.73
N SER A 208 6.92 -9.09 6.48
CA SER A 208 6.33 -10.33 5.96
C SER A 208 6.82 -10.64 4.54
N PRO A 209 7.23 -11.88 4.24
CA PRO A 209 7.65 -12.27 2.89
C PRO A 209 6.58 -12.04 1.81
N GLN A 210 5.29 -12.17 2.18
CA GLN A 210 4.18 -11.94 1.27
C GLN A 210 4.10 -10.45 0.87
N VAL A 211 4.13 -9.57 1.87
CA VAL A 211 4.07 -8.11 1.66
C VAL A 211 5.29 -7.64 0.87
N ARG A 212 6.48 -8.14 1.19
CA ARG A 212 7.71 -7.77 0.49
C ARG A 212 7.69 -8.19 -0.98
N ARG A 213 7.19 -9.40 -1.29
CA ARG A 213 7.00 -9.84 -2.68
C ARG A 213 6.00 -8.94 -3.43
N LEU A 214 4.91 -8.53 -2.77
CA LEU A 214 3.96 -7.59 -3.34
C LEU A 214 4.64 -6.26 -3.69
N MET A 215 5.44 -5.71 -2.76
CA MET A 215 6.12 -4.43 -2.93
C MET A 215 7.15 -4.44 -4.06
N VAL A 216 7.93 -5.54 -4.18
CA VAL A 216 8.93 -5.69 -5.25
C VAL A 216 8.31 -5.84 -6.63
N ARG A 217 7.22 -6.60 -6.73
CA ARG A 217 6.58 -6.91 -8.02
C ARG A 217 5.81 -5.74 -8.64
N ASN A 218 5.48 -4.74 -7.85
CA ASN A 218 4.71 -3.59 -8.31
C ASN A 218 5.60 -2.35 -8.34
N GLU A 219 5.67 -1.74 -9.52
CA GLU A 219 6.37 -0.48 -9.73
C GLU A 219 5.45 0.70 -9.45
N ALA A 220 6.02 1.76 -8.89
CA ALA A 220 5.36 3.05 -8.78
C ALA A 220 5.53 3.85 -10.09
N THR A 221 4.66 4.82 -10.30
CA THR A 221 4.81 5.77 -11.39
C THR A 221 5.70 6.91 -10.94
N TRP A 222 6.94 6.95 -11.42
CA TRP A 222 7.92 8.00 -11.09
C TRP A 222 8.07 8.97 -12.23
N GLU A 223 7.65 10.22 -12.05
CA GLU A 223 7.61 11.21 -13.12
C GLU A 223 9.00 11.71 -13.54
N GLN A 224 9.95 11.73 -12.62
CA GLN A 224 11.27 12.34 -12.85
C GLN A 224 12.14 11.52 -13.82
N ASN A 225 11.93 10.22 -13.90
CA ASN A 225 12.73 9.36 -14.76
C ASN A 225 11.90 8.19 -15.31
N ILE A 226 11.48 8.32 -16.55
CA ILE A 226 10.69 7.29 -17.26
C ILE A 226 11.50 5.99 -17.44
N ALA A 227 12.81 6.09 -17.59
CA ALA A 227 13.68 4.93 -17.82
C ALA A 227 13.85 4.06 -16.56
N HIS A 228 13.80 4.65 -15.39
CA HIS A 228 13.96 3.95 -14.11
C HIS A 228 12.75 4.21 -13.23
N GLN A 229 11.89 3.22 -13.15
CA GLN A 229 10.71 3.23 -12.28
C GLN A 229 11.04 2.40 -11.05
N PRO A 230 11.01 2.98 -9.85
CA PRO A 230 11.28 2.25 -8.62
C PRO A 230 10.13 1.30 -8.28
N SER A 231 10.44 0.17 -7.67
CA SER A 231 9.43 -0.66 -7.00
C SER A 231 8.95 0.02 -5.72
N TRP A 232 7.78 -0.39 -5.20
CA TRP A 232 7.33 0.09 -3.89
C TRP A 232 8.33 -0.27 -2.78
N GLU A 233 9.03 -1.40 -2.88
CA GLU A 233 10.11 -1.74 -1.94
C GLU A 233 11.26 -0.73 -2.01
N ASP A 234 11.70 -0.33 -3.21
CA ASP A 234 12.77 0.67 -3.36
C ASP A 234 12.39 2.00 -2.74
N ILE A 235 11.13 2.42 -2.90
CA ILE A 235 10.62 3.66 -2.33
C ILE A 235 10.71 3.65 -0.82
N PHE A 236 10.26 2.56 -0.18
CA PHE A 236 10.26 2.47 1.27
C PHE A 236 11.67 2.26 1.86
N ILE A 237 12.52 1.44 1.23
CA ILE A 237 13.90 1.20 1.70
C ILE A 237 14.75 2.46 1.56
N ASN A 238 14.69 3.12 0.39
CA ASN A 238 15.48 4.33 0.13
C ASN A 238 14.82 5.60 0.66
N ARG A 239 13.67 5.47 1.34
CA ARG A 239 12.91 6.58 1.93
C ARG A 239 12.62 7.70 0.93
N MET A 240 12.19 7.32 -0.28
CA MET A 240 11.89 8.27 -1.36
C MET A 240 10.52 8.92 -1.16
N PHE A 241 10.21 9.39 0.04
CA PHE A 241 8.95 10.04 0.40
C PHE A 241 9.19 11.11 1.45
N ASN A 242 8.30 12.09 1.51
CA ASN A 242 8.25 13.06 2.59
C ASN A 242 7.28 12.60 3.68
N SER A 243 7.64 12.80 4.94
CA SER A 243 6.82 12.39 6.09
C SER A 243 7.19 13.17 7.33
N TYR A 244 6.28 13.27 8.27
CA TYR A 244 6.51 13.91 9.57
C TYR A 244 6.29 12.92 10.72
N ILE A 245 7.00 13.14 11.83
CA ILE A 245 6.91 12.30 13.03
C ILE A 245 5.64 12.68 13.79
N THR A 246 4.81 11.69 14.08
CA THR A 246 3.59 11.86 14.88
C THR A 246 3.73 11.37 16.30
N ARG A 247 4.59 10.36 16.52
CA ARG A 247 4.85 9.77 17.84
C ARG A 247 6.25 9.16 17.84
N PHE A 248 6.89 9.19 18.98
CA PHE A 248 8.10 8.41 19.29
C PHE A 248 7.88 7.61 20.56
N SER A 249 8.65 6.54 20.76
CA SER A 249 8.54 5.75 21.98
C SER A 249 8.96 6.60 23.17
N ASN A 250 8.02 6.89 24.03
CA ASN A 250 8.23 7.68 25.25
C ASN A 250 7.60 6.99 26.45
N ARG A 251 8.01 7.41 27.60
CA ARG A 251 7.58 6.83 28.90
C ARG A 251 6.06 6.89 29.13
N PHE A 252 5.38 7.82 28.49
CA PHE A 252 3.96 8.10 28.66
C PHE A 252 3.10 7.53 27.50
N ASN A 253 3.71 6.94 26.49
CA ASN A 253 3.06 6.45 25.26
C ASN A 253 2.14 7.50 24.60
N ARG A 254 2.57 8.76 24.59
CA ARG A 254 1.81 9.90 24.02
C ARG A 254 2.25 10.18 22.61
N SER A 255 1.29 10.56 21.75
CA SER A 255 1.58 11.21 20.48
C SER A 255 1.93 12.68 20.68
N ILE A 256 2.55 13.31 19.70
CA ILE A 256 2.89 14.74 19.77
C ILE A 256 1.61 15.59 19.91
N LEU A 257 0.53 15.20 19.22
CA LEU A 257 -0.75 15.90 19.29
C LEU A 257 -1.47 15.78 20.65
N ASP A 258 -1.06 14.86 21.52
CA ASP A 258 -1.64 14.73 22.86
C ASP A 258 -1.18 15.82 23.83
N TYR A 259 -0.06 16.50 23.52
CA TYR A 259 0.51 17.52 24.39
C TYR A 259 0.83 18.85 23.70
N LEU A 260 0.87 18.90 22.35
CA LEU A 260 1.08 20.10 21.57
C LEU A 260 0.07 20.18 20.42
N THR A 261 -0.28 21.38 20.02
CA THR A 261 -1.25 21.62 18.94
C THR A 261 -0.73 22.63 17.91
N GLY A 262 -1.22 22.53 16.68
CA GLY A 262 -0.90 23.48 15.63
C GLY A 262 0.59 23.49 15.25
N THR A 263 1.18 24.67 15.15
CA THR A 263 2.58 24.88 14.73
C THR A 263 3.59 24.33 15.72
N GLU A 264 3.26 24.28 17.00
CA GLU A 264 4.16 23.74 18.03
C GLU A 264 4.37 22.23 17.86
N ALA A 265 3.34 21.52 17.42
CA ALA A 265 3.45 20.08 17.10
C ALA A 265 4.39 19.83 15.91
N ILE A 266 4.41 20.74 14.92
CA ILE A 266 5.32 20.65 13.77
C ILE A 266 6.76 20.87 14.23
N TRP A 267 7.01 21.90 15.02
CA TRP A 267 8.35 22.17 15.55
C TRP A 267 8.88 21.03 16.43
N GLU A 268 8.01 20.40 17.20
CA GLU A 268 8.40 19.24 18.00
C GLU A 268 8.76 18.03 17.13
N SER A 269 8.01 17.81 16.04
CA SER A 269 8.36 16.78 15.05
C SER A 269 9.74 17.03 14.43
N GLU A 270 10.02 18.28 14.02
CA GLU A 270 11.32 18.69 13.47
C GLU A 270 12.45 18.58 14.51
N ARG A 271 12.17 18.92 15.78
CA ARG A 271 13.13 18.79 16.87
C ARG A 271 13.54 17.34 17.08
N ILE A 272 12.57 16.43 17.13
CA ILE A 272 12.83 15.00 17.27
C ILE A 272 13.61 14.48 16.07
N GLU A 273 13.29 14.90 14.87
CA GLU A 273 14.02 14.52 13.67
C GLU A 273 15.47 15.01 13.71
N SER A 274 15.72 16.24 14.18
CA SER A 274 17.07 16.77 14.37
C SER A 274 17.85 15.97 15.41
N GLU A 275 17.24 15.60 16.54
CA GLU A 275 17.89 14.77 17.57
C GLU A 275 18.30 13.39 17.03
N LEU A 276 17.47 12.79 16.15
CA LEU A 276 17.80 11.52 15.51
C LEU A 276 18.96 11.65 14.51
N LEU A 277 19.02 12.78 13.80
CA LEU A 277 20.14 13.09 12.89
C LEU A 277 21.43 13.35 13.66
N ASP A 278 21.35 14.06 14.79
CA ASP A 278 22.52 14.32 15.67
C ASP A 278 23.11 13.00 16.18
N ILE A 279 22.28 12.06 16.61
CA ILE A 279 22.73 10.71 17.01
C ILE A 279 23.48 10.01 15.86
N SER A 280 23.00 10.16 14.63
CA SER A 280 23.68 9.61 13.44
C SER A 280 25.01 10.29 13.18
N GLN A 281 25.09 11.61 13.33
CA GLN A 281 26.32 12.38 13.10
C GLN A 281 27.38 12.11 14.15
N ASP A 282 27.01 12.03 15.41
CA ASP A 282 27.93 11.75 16.52
C ASP A 282 28.68 10.42 16.34
N MET A 283 28.11 9.46 15.61
CA MET A 283 28.76 8.18 15.28
C MET A 283 29.89 8.32 14.25
N TRP A 284 29.91 9.38 13.45
CA TRP A 284 30.94 9.61 12.42
C TRP A 284 32.16 10.34 12.95
N GLU A 285 32.09 10.90 14.15
CA GLU A 285 33.18 11.68 14.75
C GLU A 285 34.22 10.83 15.49
N TYR A 286 34.05 9.49 15.56
CA TYR A 286 34.97 8.57 16.27
C TYR A 286 35.69 7.63 15.32
#